data_7aae07619e0d73b04d1c3a87b3365942
#
_entry.id   7aae07619e0d73b04d1c3a87b3365942
#
_cell.length_a   1.000
_cell.length_b   1.000
_cell.length_c   1.000
_cell.angle_alpha   90.00
_cell.angle_beta   90.00
_cell.angle_gamma   90.00
#
_symmetry.space_group_name_H-M   'P 1'
#
loop_
_entity.id
_entity.type
_entity.pdbx_description
1 polymer ?
#
loop_
_entity_poly.entity_id
_entity_poly.type
_entity_poly.pdbx_seq_one_letter_code
_entity_poly.pdbx_strand_id
1 'polypeptide(L)'
;MEKTLPKVKKGDIIARLSSKTIMAPFEGRIGTRGISSSILGTDSIILTLDDSEKIFCDLQIPEVFAAVLKKDLKVNAKFLAYKDKLYRGIIVSKASRVDAQTRSILARAQINNEDLEILPGSLLDIELLYNEKESLSVADTAIIFEDEKKFVYKVLDSNRIKKTEVVTGIRREGNLEILEGLSANDKVVREGLTRLADGMVVKPIIK
;
A
#
# COMPACT_ATOMS: atom_id res chain seq x y z
N MET A 1 18.31 13.50 -22.27
CA MET A 1 18.48 14.40 -21.10
C MET A 1 17.13 14.96 -20.78
N GLU A 2 16.45 14.39 -19.81
CA GLU A 2 15.20 14.91 -19.29
C GLU A 2 15.50 16.24 -18.57
N LYS A 3 14.97 17.34 -19.08
CA LYS A 3 15.05 18.62 -18.39
C LYS A 3 14.16 18.55 -17.16
N THR A 4 14.77 18.22 -16.03
CA THR A 4 14.09 18.33 -14.72
C THR A 4 13.53 19.75 -14.59
N LEU A 5 12.23 19.84 -14.43
CA LEU A 5 11.54 21.13 -14.26
C LEU A 5 12.10 21.83 -13.02
N PRO A 6 12.36 23.14 -13.09
CA PRO A 6 13.04 23.85 -12.02
C PRO A 6 12.19 23.89 -10.74
N LYS A 7 12.80 23.56 -9.61
CA LYS A 7 12.21 23.74 -8.27
C LYS A 7 12.38 25.20 -7.87
N VAL A 8 11.34 25.81 -7.34
CA VAL A 8 11.33 27.19 -6.84
C VAL A 8 10.85 27.23 -5.40
N LYS A 9 11.33 28.21 -4.64
CA LYS A 9 10.90 28.46 -3.26
C LYS A 9 9.79 29.49 -3.24
N LYS A 10 9.02 29.53 -2.16
CA LYS A 10 8.05 30.59 -1.92
C LYS A 10 8.74 31.96 -2.00
N GLY A 11 8.19 32.85 -2.84
CA GLY A 11 8.70 34.20 -3.07
C GLY A 11 9.68 34.34 -4.24
N ASP A 12 10.13 33.25 -4.85
CA ASP A 12 10.95 33.29 -6.06
C ASP A 12 10.14 33.87 -7.23
N ILE A 13 10.82 34.66 -8.07
CA ILE A 13 10.20 35.23 -9.27
C ILE A 13 10.04 34.16 -10.33
N ILE A 14 8.81 33.85 -10.69
CA ILE A 14 8.47 32.79 -11.67
C ILE A 14 8.12 33.36 -13.05
N ALA A 15 7.65 34.63 -13.11
CA ALA A 15 7.44 35.32 -14.37
C ALA A 15 7.52 36.84 -14.19
N ARG A 16 7.99 37.52 -15.24
CA ARG A 16 7.94 39.00 -15.33
C ARG A 16 7.11 39.40 -16.52
N LEU A 17 6.07 40.13 -16.29
CA LEU A 17 5.23 40.79 -17.29
C LEU A 17 5.58 42.26 -17.33
N SER A 18 5.24 42.96 -18.39
CA SER A 18 5.48 44.42 -18.52
C SER A 18 4.88 45.24 -17.36
N SER A 19 3.78 44.78 -16.80
CA SER A 19 3.05 45.47 -15.73
C SER A 19 3.12 44.83 -14.36
N LYS A 20 3.61 43.56 -14.25
CA LYS A 20 3.57 42.83 -12.98
C LYS A 20 4.65 41.74 -12.91
N THR A 21 5.23 41.59 -11.72
CA THR A 21 6.09 40.46 -11.37
C THR A 21 5.25 39.40 -10.64
N ILE A 22 5.33 38.12 -11.06
CA ILE A 22 4.65 37.01 -10.45
C ILE A 22 5.67 36.23 -9.65
N MET A 23 5.38 36.02 -8.37
CA MET A 23 6.19 35.27 -7.43
C MET A 23 5.52 33.93 -7.09
N ALA A 24 6.32 32.94 -6.74
CA ALA A 24 5.83 31.64 -6.28
C ALA A 24 5.07 31.80 -4.94
N PRO A 25 3.80 31.41 -4.85
CA PRO A 25 3.02 31.48 -3.62
C PRO A 25 3.42 30.42 -2.59
N PHE A 26 4.02 29.32 -3.04
CA PHE A 26 4.54 28.21 -2.24
C PHE A 26 5.77 27.61 -2.91
N GLU A 27 6.47 26.73 -2.22
CA GLU A 27 7.57 25.93 -2.78
C GLU A 27 7.02 24.82 -3.66
N GLY A 28 7.58 24.66 -4.87
CA GLY A 28 7.08 23.65 -5.80
C GLY A 28 7.94 23.57 -7.06
N ARG A 29 7.47 22.78 -8.03
CA ARG A 29 8.08 22.67 -9.36
C ARG A 29 7.24 23.38 -10.40
N ILE A 30 7.93 24.12 -11.25
CA ILE A 30 7.29 24.79 -12.38
C ILE A 30 6.96 23.74 -13.43
N GLY A 31 5.67 23.64 -13.78
CA GLY A 31 5.19 22.79 -14.87
C GLY A 31 5.45 23.40 -16.25
N THR A 32 4.81 22.81 -17.26
CA THR A 32 4.95 23.26 -18.64
C THR A 32 4.45 24.70 -18.81
N ARG A 33 5.20 25.48 -19.56
CA ARG A 33 4.78 26.82 -19.95
C ARG A 33 3.62 26.73 -20.94
N GLY A 34 2.45 27.23 -20.53
CA GLY A 34 1.23 27.21 -21.34
C GLY A 34 1.13 28.23 -22.46
N ILE A 35 2.16 29.09 -22.65
CA ILE A 35 2.05 30.23 -23.54
C ILE A 35 3.09 30.18 -24.63
N SER A 36 2.61 30.28 -25.88
CA SER A 36 3.40 30.48 -27.09
C SER A 36 3.26 31.88 -27.70
N SER A 37 2.34 32.73 -27.19
CA SER A 37 2.06 34.06 -27.75
C SER A 37 2.48 35.22 -26.83
N SER A 38 2.78 36.37 -27.44
CA SER A 38 3.13 37.60 -26.74
C SER A 38 1.91 38.36 -26.18
N ILE A 39 0.69 37.91 -26.51
CA ILE A 39 -0.55 38.55 -26.07
C ILE A 39 -1.25 37.62 -25.09
N LEU A 40 -1.44 38.08 -23.85
CA LEU A 40 -2.09 37.36 -22.77
C LEU A 40 -3.52 37.90 -22.60
N GLY A 41 -4.50 36.99 -22.67
CA GLY A 41 -5.86 37.28 -22.22
C GLY A 41 -5.96 37.17 -20.70
N THR A 42 -7.08 37.62 -20.16
CA THR A 42 -7.35 37.64 -18.70
C THR A 42 -7.26 36.28 -18.03
N ASP A 43 -7.61 35.21 -18.77
CA ASP A 43 -7.66 33.83 -18.29
C ASP A 43 -6.50 32.95 -18.81
N SER A 44 -5.42 33.59 -19.32
CA SER A 44 -4.28 32.84 -19.84
C SER A 44 -3.48 32.18 -18.73
N ILE A 45 -3.32 30.86 -18.79
CA ILE A 45 -2.42 30.11 -17.91
C ILE A 45 -0.98 30.32 -18.38
N ILE A 46 -0.18 31.02 -17.57
CA ILE A 46 1.23 31.30 -17.89
C ILE A 46 2.11 30.09 -17.66
N LEU A 47 1.96 29.48 -16.50
CA LEU A 47 2.64 28.25 -16.07
C LEU A 47 1.86 27.60 -14.93
N THR A 48 2.12 26.34 -14.66
CA THR A 48 1.64 25.67 -13.45
C THR A 48 2.76 25.61 -12.42
N LEU A 49 2.38 25.61 -11.16
CA LEU A 49 3.27 25.38 -10.04
C LEU A 49 2.67 24.27 -9.17
N ASP A 50 3.36 23.16 -9.09
CA ASP A 50 2.86 21.95 -8.44
C ASP A 50 3.77 21.59 -7.24
N ASP A 51 3.16 21.35 -6.07
CA ASP A 51 3.81 20.65 -4.96
C ASP A 51 3.54 19.15 -5.12
N SER A 52 4.50 18.45 -5.68
CA SER A 52 4.36 17.03 -6.00
C SER A 52 5.05 16.09 -5.01
N GLU A 53 5.67 16.62 -3.95
CA GLU A 53 6.30 15.79 -2.90
C GLU A 53 5.26 15.04 -2.06
N LYS A 54 4.02 15.53 -2.07
CA LYS A 54 2.86 14.93 -1.42
C LYS A 54 1.71 14.84 -2.39
N ILE A 55 1.27 13.63 -2.65
CA ILE A 55 0.11 13.40 -3.52
C ILE A 55 -1.11 13.14 -2.65
N PHE A 56 -2.20 13.86 -2.92
CA PHE A 56 -3.49 13.61 -2.31
C PHE A 56 -4.33 12.74 -3.22
N CYS A 57 -4.87 11.66 -2.65
CA CYS A 57 -5.72 10.71 -3.34
C CYS A 57 -7.08 10.65 -2.64
N ASP A 58 -8.15 10.89 -3.38
CA ASP A 58 -9.52 10.77 -2.87
C ASP A 58 -10.01 9.33 -3.09
N LEU A 59 -10.46 8.71 -2.00
CA LEU A 59 -10.85 7.31 -1.92
C LEU A 59 -12.33 7.20 -1.58
N GLN A 60 -13.04 6.34 -2.30
CA GLN A 60 -14.40 5.93 -1.93
C GLN A 60 -14.33 4.60 -1.19
N ILE A 61 -14.49 4.64 0.13
CA ILE A 61 -14.32 3.48 1.01
C ILE A 61 -15.71 2.96 1.39
N PRO A 62 -16.03 1.67 1.11
CA PRO A 62 -17.32 1.10 1.46
C PRO A 62 -17.67 1.28 2.94
N GLU A 63 -18.96 1.55 3.24
CA GLU A 63 -19.44 1.85 4.60
C GLU A 63 -19.15 0.74 5.63
N VAL A 64 -18.99 -0.50 5.18
CA VAL A 64 -18.63 -1.63 6.05
C VAL A 64 -17.29 -1.43 6.77
N PHE A 65 -16.42 -0.58 6.24
CA PHE A 65 -15.13 -0.22 6.84
C PHE A 65 -15.20 1.04 7.71
N ALA A 66 -16.37 1.60 7.96
CA ALA A 66 -16.54 2.84 8.73
C ALA A 66 -15.91 2.79 10.13
N ALA A 67 -15.99 1.62 10.79
CA ALA A 67 -15.45 1.41 12.13
C ALA A 67 -13.90 1.47 12.19
N VAL A 68 -13.22 1.06 11.11
CA VAL A 68 -11.76 1.03 11.03
C VAL A 68 -11.18 2.29 10.38
N LEU A 69 -12.01 3.00 9.62
CA LEU A 69 -11.60 4.21 8.91
C LEU A 69 -11.44 5.39 9.87
N LYS A 70 -10.21 5.77 10.13
CA LYS A 70 -9.84 6.90 11.01
C LYS A 70 -8.72 7.72 10.42
N LYS A 71 -8.57 8.95 10.91
CA LYS A 71 -7.40 9.78 10.62
C LYS A 71 -6.12 9.04 11.05
N ASP A 72 -5.04 9.27 10.34
CA ASP A 72 -3.72 8.67 10.53
C ASP A 72 -3.67 7.13 10.30
N LEU A 73 -4.76 6.54 9.76
CA LEU A 73 -4.72 5.17 9.28
C LEU A 73 -3.69 5.06 8.16
N LYS A 74 -2.76 4.13 8.30
CA LYS A 74 -1.71 3.89 7.32
C LYS A 74 -2.29 3.32 6.04
N VAL A 75 -1.73 3.71 4.92
CA VAL A 75 -2.05 3.18 3.61
C VAL A 75 -0.78 2.88 2.83
N ASN A 76 -0.84 1.87 1.99
CA ASN A 76 0.13 1.60 0.95
C ASN A 76 -0.49 1.94 -0.39
N ALA A 77 0.26 2.61 -1.24
CA ALA A 77 -0.13 2.90 -2.61
C ALA A 77 0.80 2.18 -3.58
N LYS A 78 0.24 1.58 -4.62
CA LYS A 78 0.96 0.99 -5.75
C LYS A 78 0.66 1.79 -6.98
N PHE A 79 1.69 2.19 -7.70
CA PHE A 79 1.59 2.86 -8.99
C PHE A 79 1.99 1.90 -10.10
N LEU A 80 1.11 1.69 -11.07
CA LEU A 80 1.29 0.65 -12.10
C LEU A 80 2.57 0.82 -12.93
N ALA A 81 3.05 2.07 -13.06
CA ALA A 81 4.30 2.36 -13.78
C ALA A 81 5.54 1.83 -13.05
N TYR A 82 5.46 1.67 -11.72
CA TYR A 82 6.55 1.20 -10.86
C TYR A 82 6.07 -0.01 -10.04
N LYS A 83 5.90 -1.16 -10.71
CA LYS A 83 5.21 -2.37 -10.20
C LYS A 83 5.73 -2.90 -8.87
N ASP A 84 7.03 -2.76 -8.61
CA ASP A 84 7.69 -3.32 -7.42
C ASP A 84 7.88 -2.28 -6.31
N LYS A 85 7.40 -1.05 -6.51
CA LYS A 85 7.56 0.04 -5.55
C LYS A 85 6.28 0.29 -4.77
N LEU A 86 6.44 0.40 -3.46
CA LEU A 86 5.38 0.68 -2.52
C LEU A 86 5.54 2.09 -1.96
N TYR A 87 4.54 2.92 -2.14
CA TYR A 87 4.50 4.28 -1.61
C TYR A 87 3.66 4.29 -0.34
N ARG A 88 4.21 4.84 0.74
CA ARG A 88 3.53 4.91 2.03
C ARG A 88 2.77 6.20 2.18
N GLY A 89 1.63 6.13 2.86
CA GLY A 89 0.80 7.28 3.15
C GLY A 89 -0.08 7.08 4.36
N ILE A 90 -0.92 8.07 4.63
CA ILE A 90 -1.89 8.06 5.72
C ILE A 90 -3.20 8.68 5.26
N ILE A 91 -4.29 8.30 5.91
CA ILE A 91 -5.58 8.98 5.78
C ILE A 91 -5.51 10.31 6.54
N VAL A 92 -5.66 11.43 5.85
CA VAL A 92 -5.61 12.77 6.46
C VAL A 92 -6.99 13.31 6.82
N SER A 93 -8.02 12.89 6.09
CA SER A 93 -9.40 13.26 6.39
C SER A 93 -10.41 12.23 5.87
N LYS A 94 -11.60 12.22 6.46
CA LYS A 94 -12.74 11.46 5.98
C LYS A 94 -14.01 12.30 6.08
N ALA A 95 -14.97 12.04 5.20
CA ALA A 95 -16.29 12.65 5.27
C ALA A 95 -17.03 12.22 6.55
N SER A 96 -17.87 13.09 7.06
CA SER A 96 -18.73 12.82 8.22
C SER A 96 -20.01 12.06 7.85
N ARG A 97 -20.25 11.83 6.56
CA ARG A 97 -21.47 11.19 6.03
C ARG A 97 -21.10 10.10 5.03
N VAL A 98 -21.97 9.09 5.00
CA VAL A 98 -21.96 8.08 3.93
C VAL A 98 -22.73 8.66 2.74
N ASP A 99 -22.18 8.49 1.55
CA ASP A 99 -22.90 8.75 0.30
C ASP A 99 -23.95 7.63 0.12
N ALA A 100 -25.22 8.01 0.10
CA ALA A 100 -26.32 7.04 0.03
C ALA A 100 -26.42 6.34 -1.34
N GLN A 101 -25.91 6.95 -2.41
CA GLN A 101 -25.93 6.37 -3.76
C GLN A 101 -24.85 5.32 -3.93
N THR A 102 -23.63 5.64 -3.48
CA THR A 102 -22.46 4.76 -3.65
C THR A 102 -22.23 3.85 -2.45
N ARG A 103 -22.94 4.04 -1.33
CA ARG A 103 -22.72 3.34 -0.06
C ARG A 103 -21.27 3.41 0.40
N SER A 104 -20.63 4.56 0.20
CA SER A 104 -19.22 4.78 0.52
C SER A 104 -18.99 6.04 1.35
N ILE A 105 -17.84 6.10 1.99
CA ILE A 105 -17.32 7.23 2.74
C ILE A 105 -16.16 7.82 1.94
N LEU A 106 -16.24 9.09 1.59
CA LEU A 106 -15.12 9.78 0.96
C LEU A 106 -14.02 9.99 1.99
N ALA A 107 -12.82 9.54 1.68
CA ALA A 107 -11.63 9.75 2.48
C ALA A 107 -10.51 10.31 1.60
N ARG A 108 -9.60 11.09 2.19
CA ARG A 108 -8.42 11.59 1.52
C ARG A 108 -7.18 11.01 2.14
N ALA A 109 -6.37 10.33 1.33
CA ALA A 109 -5.05 9.88 1.70
C ALA A 109 -3.99 10.88 1.22
N GLN A 110 -2.94 11.05 2.01
CA GLN A 110 -1.70 11.72 1.62
C GLN A 110 -0.63 10.66 1.42
N ILE A 111 -0.07 10.61 0.22
CA ILE A 111 0.97 9.66 -0.17
C ILE A 111 2.30 10.40 -0.30
N ASN A 112 3.36 9.87 0.28
CA ASN A 112 4.70 10.42 0.14
C ASN A 112 5.24 10.13 -1.27
N ASN A 113 5.75 11.15 -1.93
CA ASN A 113 6.25 11.10 -3.29
C ASN A 113 7.60 11.82 -3.42
N GLU A 114 8.52 11.47 -2.53
CA GLU A 114 9.83 12.14 -2.42
C GLU A 114 10.63 12.04 -3.74
N ASP A 115 10.53 10.91 -4.43
CA ASP A 115 11.19 10.69 -5.71
C ASP A 115 10.45 11.32 -6.90
N LEU A 116 9.28 11.91 -6.68
CA LEU A 116 8.45 12.59 -7.69
C LEU A 116 8.00 11.68 -8.86
N GLU A 117 7.91 10.40 -8.61
CA GLU A 117 7.54 9.39 -9.61
C GLU A 117 6.03 9.35 -9.87
N ILE A 118 5.22 9.67 -8.85
CA ILE A 118 3.76 9.73 -9.00
C ILE A 118 3.40 11.12 -9.53
N LEU A 119 2.82 11.14 -10.71
CA LEU A 119 2.34 12.37 -11.32
C LEU A 119 0.91 12.70 -10.85
N PRO A 120 0.57 13.96 -10.61
CA PRO A 120 -0.81 14.36 -10.38
C PRO A 120 -1.73 13.84 -11.48
N GLY A 121 -2.87 13.26 -11.08
CA GLY A 121 -3.80 12.60 -12.02
C GLY A 121 -3.53 11.13 -12.28
N SER A 122 -2.47 10.55 -11.71
CA SER A 122 -2.19 9.11 -11.81
C SER A 122 -3.23 8.27 -11.07
N LEU A 123 -3.51 7.08 -11.61
CA LEU A 123 -4.29 6.05 -10.91
C LEU A 123 -3.40 5.28 -9.95
N LEU A 124 -3.84 5.14 -8.71
CA LEU A 124 -3.14 4.40 -7.66
C LEU A 124 -4.04 3.30 -7.10
N ASP A 125 -3.47 2.12 -6.88
CA ASP A 125 -4.10 1.08 -6.07
C ASP A 125 -3.76 1.34 -4.61
N ILE A 126 -4.78 1.49 -3.76
CA ILE A 126 -4.59 1.82 -2.33
C ILE A 126 -5.00 0.64 -1.46
N GLU A 127 -4.09 0.20 -0.63
CA GLU A 127 -4.30 -0.79 0.41
C GLU A 127 -4.40 -0.11 1.78
N LEU A 128 -5.52 -0.26 2.48
CA LEU A 128 -5.70 0.23 3.84
C LEU A 128 -5.09 -0.76 4.83
N LEU A 129 -4.22 -0.29 5.72
CA LEU A 129 -3.57 -1.12 6.74
C LEU A 129 -4.33 -0.96 8.06
N TYR A 130 -5.21 -1.90 8.36
CA TYR A 130 -5.98 -1.92 9.60
C TYR A 130 -5.84 -3.27 10.29
N ASN A 131 -6.00 -3.29 11.63
CA ASN A 131 -5.83 -4.50 12.45
C ASN A 131 -4.46 -5.18 12.25
N GLU A 132 -3.40 -4.38 12.12
CA GLU A 132 -2.03 -4.92 12.11
C GLU A 132 -1.79 -5.68 13.43
N LYS A 133 -1.54 -6.96 13.33
CA LYS A 133 -1.17 -7.83 14.44
C LYS A 133 -0.05 -8.78 14.00
N GLU A 134 0.83 -9.08 14.91
CA GLU A 134 1.77 -10.18 14.70
C GLU A 134 1.00 -11.50 14.87
N SER A 135 1.11 -12.38 13.88
CA SER A 135 0.49 -13.69 13.91
C SER A 135 1.45 -14.74 13.37
N LEU A 136 1.31 -15.96 13.87
CA LEU A 136 2.02 -17.09 13.30
C LEU A 136 1.41 -17.39 11.93
N SER A 137 2.24 -17.69 10.95
CA SER A 137 1.77 -18.13 9.65
C SER A 137 2.64 -19.25 9.09
N VAL A 138 2.06 -20.10 8.29
CA VAL A 138 2.75 -21.15 7.55
C VAL A 138 2.38 -21.04 6.07
N ALA A 139 3.25 -21.52 5.20
CA ALA A 139 2.90 -21.64 3.79
C ALA A 139 1.61 -22.46 3.65
N ASP A 140 0.70 -22.05 2.79
CA ASP A 140 -0.58 -22.75 2.56
C ASP A 140 -0.37 -24.19 2.07
N THR A 141 0.76 -24.42 1.36
CA THR A 141 1.20 -25.75 0.93
C THR A 141 1.56 -26.69 2.09
N ALA A 142 1.77 -26.18 3.31
CA ALA A 142 2.06 -26.98 4.49
C ALA A 142 0.80 -27.55 5.18
N ILE A 143 -0.39 -27.08 4.75
CA ILE A 143 -1.65 -27.49 5.37
C ILE A 143 -2.21 -28.74 4.71
N ILE A 144 -2.61 -29.67 5.54
CA ILE A 144 -3.30 -30.92 5.15
C ILE A 144 -4.77 -30.75 5.54
N PHE A 145 -5.65 -30.97 4.58
CA PHE A 145 -7.10 -30.96 4.80
C PHE A 145 -7.57 -32.40 4.92
N GLU A 146 -8.19 -32.73 6.04
CA GLU A 146 -8.83 -34.04 6.26
C GLU A 146 -10.20 -33.77 6.88
N ASP A 147 -11.24 -34.14 6.16
CA ASP A 147 -12.62 -33.86 6.49
C ASP A 147 -12.83 -32.34 6.76
N GLU A 148 -13.28 -31.99 7.95
CA GLU A 148 -13.50 -30.61 8.39
C GLU A 148 -12.28 -30.02 9.15
N LYS A 149 -11.20 -30.80 9.30
CA LYS A 149 -10.05 -30.41 10.10
C LYS A 149 -8.82 -30.10 9.25
N LYS A 150 -7.95 -29.30 9.82
CA LYS A 150 -6.68 -28.91 9.20
C LYS A 150 -5.54 -29.34 10.07
N PHE A 151 -4.50 -29.87 9.43
CA PHE A 151 -3.34 -30.39 10.09
C PHE A 151 -2.05 -29.88 9.45
N VAL A 152 -0.99 -29.90 10.21
CA VAL A 152 0.39 -29.74 9.75
C VAL A 152 1.27 -30.86 10.27
N TYR A 153 2.36 -31.16 9.58
CA TYR A 153 3.41 -32.00 10.16
C TYR A 153 4.45 -31.12 10.85
N LYS A 154 4.41 -31.09 12.20
CA LYS A 154 5.42 -30.44 13.02
C LYS A 154 6.65 -31.34 13.15
N VAL A 155 7.84 -30.81 12.92
CA VAL A 155 9.10 -31.51 13.08
C VAL A 155 9.59 -31.35 14.52
N LEU A 156 9.75 -32.45 15.22
CA LEU A 156 10.28 -32.50 16.59
C LEU A 156 11.81 -32.48 16.59
N ASP A 157 12.43 -32.21 17.74
CA ASP A 157 13.90 -32.19 17.88
C ASP A 157 14.56 -33.53 17.54
N SER A 158 13.82 -34.64 17.65
CA SER A 158 14.23 -35.99 17.23
C SER A 158 14.18 -36.24 15.72
N ASN A 159 13.92 -35.20 14.92
CA ASN A 159 13.61 -35.32 13.50
C ASN A 159 12.40 -36.23 13.17
N ARG A 160 11.57 -36.54 14.15
CA ARG A 160 10.28 -37.18 13.92
C ARG A 160 9.22 -36.11 13.61
N ILE A 161 8.32 -36.45 12.74
CA ILE A 161 7.16 -35.60 12.46
C ILE A 161 5.99 -35.99 13.35
N LYS A 162 5.22 -34.96 13.76
CA LYS A 162 3.97 -35.15 14.51
C LYS A 162 2.87 -34.44 13.74
N LYS A 163 1.84 -35.19 13.38
CA LYS A 163 0.62 -34.59 12.82
C LYS A 163 -0.08 -33.79 13.90
N THR A 164 -0.22 -32.49 13.68
CA THR A 164 -0.76 -31.53 14.65
C THR A 164 -1.96 -30.84 14.04
N GLU A 165 -3.09 -30.91 14.74
CA GLU A 165 -4.30 -30.16 14.35
C GLU A 165 -4.07 -28.66 14.56
N VAL A 166 -4.53 -27.83 13.61
CA VAL A 166 -4.37 -26.38 13.66
C VAL A 166 -5.67 -25.66 13.34
N VAL A 167 -5.90 -24.57 14.02
CA VAL A 167 -6.96 -23.61 13.67
C VAL A 167 -6.34 -22.50 12.85
N THR A 168 -6.90 -22.25 11.67
CA THR A 168 -6.35 -21.27 10.73
C THR A 168 -7.21 -20.01 10.69
N GLY A 169 -6.56 -18.88 10.46
CA GLY A 169 -7.18 -17.58 10.24
C GLY A 169 -7.15 -17.17 8.77
N ILE A 170 -6.70 -15.94 8.54
CA ILE A 170 -6.71 -15.28 7.22
C ILE A 170 -5.58 -15.85 6.32
N ARG A 171 -5.90 -16.03 5.04
CA ARG A 171 -4.92 -16.35 4.00
C ARG A 171 -4.43 -15.08 3.33
N ARG A 172 -3.11 -14.90 3.26
CA ARG A 172 -2.49 -13.74 2.61
C ARG A 172 -1.18 -14.16 1.92
N GLU A 173 -1.03 -13.80 0.65
CA GLU A 173 0.21 -13.97 -0.13
C GLU A 173 0.78 -15.40 -0.06
N GLY A 174 -0.08 -16.43 -0.15
CA GLY A 174 0.35 -17.83 -0.11
C GLY A 174 0.69 -18.37 1.29
N ASN A 175 0.47 -17.57 2.33
CA ASN A 175 0.59 -17.97 3.73
C ASN A 175 -0.79 -18.00 4.40
N LEU A 176 -0.97 -18.95 5.32
CA LEU A 176 -2.16 -19.10 6.12
C LEU A 176 -1.83 -18.81 7.58
N GLU A 177 -2.58 -17.88 8.19
CA GLU A 177 -2.47 -17.56 9.61
C GLU A 177 -2.83 -18.78 10.45
N ILE A 178 -2.07 -19.02 11.52
CA ILE A 178 -2.34 -20.06 12.52
C ILE A 178 -2.80 -19.38 13.81
N LEU A 179 -4.02 -19.69 14.21
CA LEU A 179 -4.61 -19.16 15.44
C LEU A 179 -4.29 -20.08 16.61
N GLU A 180 -4.31 -21.40 16.38
CA GLU A 180 -4.04 -22.41 17.42
C GLU A 180 -3.29 -23.62 16.82
N GLY A 181 -2.57 -24.35 17.68
CA GLY A 181 -1.92 -25.62 17.34
C GLY A 181 -0.41 -25.53 17.10
N LEU A 182 0.13 -24.30 16.89
CA LEU A 182 1.57 -24.09 16.75
C LEU A 182 2.07 -23.01 17.70
N SER A 183 3.34 -23.08 18.04
CA SER A 183 4.09 -22.06 18.77
C SER A 183 5.12 -21.37 17.88
N ALA A 184 5.56 -20.17 18.28
CA ALA A 184 6.67 -19.51 17.63
C ALA A 184 7.91 -20.43 17.58
N ASN A 185 8.61 -20.44 16.44
CA ASN A 185 9.77 -21.29 16.16
C ASN A 185 9.49 -22.79 15.91
N ASP A 186 8.23 -23.24 15.93
CA ASP A 186 7.91 -24.58 15.49
C ASP A 186 8.29 -24.78 14.01
N LYS A 187 8.95 -25.88 13.72
CA LYS A 187 9.31 -26.26 12.34
C LYS A 187 8.20 -27.10 11.77
N VAL A 188 7.69 -26.72 10.59
CA VAL A 188 6.66 -27.46 9.87
C VAL A 188 7.15 -27.91 8.50
N VAL A 189 6.66 -29.04 8.05
CA VAL A 189 6.97 -29.55 6.71
C VAL A 189 6.17 -28.76 5.68
N ARG A 190 6.84 -28.17 4.72
CA ARG A 190 6.23 -27.35 3.66
C ARG A 190 5.88 -28.15 2.40
N GLU A 191 6.71 -29.13 2.04
CA GLU A 191 6.60 -29.87 0.79
C GLU A 191 6.73 -31.38 1.02
N GLY A 192 6.15 -32.21 0.14
CA GLY A 192 6.25 -33.67 0.20
C GLY A 192 5.26 -34.33 1.14
N LEU A 193 4.20 -33.64 1.55
CA LEU A 193 3.22 -34.09 2.56
C LEU A 193 2.56 -35.41 2.24
N THR A 194 2.32 -35.73 0.96
CA THR A 194 1.60 -36.95 0.50
C THR A 194 2.33 -38.26 0.80
N ARG A 195 3.62 -38.19 1.11
CA ARG A 195 4.46 -39.38 1.40
C ARG A 195 4.76 -39.51 2.89
N LEU A 196 4.21 -38.66 3.72
CA LEU A 196 4.49 -38.63 5.15
C LEU A 196 3.36 -39.25 5.95
N ALA A 197 3.73 -39.92 7.03
CA ALA A 197 2.81 -40.42 8.05
C ALA A 197 3.28 -39.98 9.44
N ASP A 198 2.34 -39.88 10.37
CA ASP A 198 2.63 -39.50 11.74
C ASP A 198 3.73 -40.38 12.36
N GLY A 199 4.67 -39.78 13.09
CA GLY A 199 5.79 -40.51 13.72
C GLY A 199 6.98 -40.81 12.80
N MET A 200 6.90 -40.58 11.50
CA MET A 200 8.02 -40.81 10.58
C MET A 200 9.24 -39.95 10.95
N VAL A 201 10.44 -40.52 10.70
CA VAL A 201 11.69 -39.76 10.79
C VAL A 201 12.00 -39.13 9.46
N VAL A 202 12.26 -37.83 9.45
CA VAL A 202 12.57 -37.03 8.26
C VAL A 202 13.97 -36.46 8.37
N LYS A 203 14.58 -36.14 7.22
CA LYS A 203 15.79 -35.34 7.15
C LYS A 203 15.39 -33.96 6.63
N PRO A 204 15.19 -32.95 7.48
CA PRO A 204 14.73 -31.64 7.06
C PRO A 204 15.79 -30.93 6.23
N ILE A 205 15.39 -30.35 5.12
CA ILE A 205 16.17 -29.39 4.36
C ILE A 205 15.58 -28.03 4.70
N ILE A 206 16.32 -27.24 5.46
CA ILE A 206 15.88 -25.90 5.86
C ILE A 206 16.14 -24.95 4.67
N LYS A 207 15.07 -24.35 4.19
CA LYS A 207 15.12 -23.26 3.16
C LYS A 207 14.83 -21.93 3.78
#